data_7b1f994e7c3510d8cf1219c56d550a93
#
_entry.id   7b1f994e7c3510d8cf1219c56d550a93
#
_cell.length_a   1.000
_cell.length_b   1.000
_cell.length_c   1.000
_cell.angle_alpha   90.00
_cell.angle_beta   90.00
_cell.angle_gamma   90.00
#
_symmetry.space_group_name_H-M   'P 1'
#
loop_
_entity.id
_entity.type
_entity.pdbx_description
1 polymer ?
#
loop_
_entity_poly.entity_id
_entity_poly.type
_entity_poly.pdbx_seq_one_letter_code
_entity_poly.pdbx_strand_id
1 'polypeptide(L)'
;MWIVRLALSRPYTFVVVAMLIVLLGVVSILRMPKDIFPEIAEPIVTLIWQYVGIPADAFEKQVTIFSEQQISTTVSNVKRIESHTINGKNVIRIYFQPSVRIDQAVSQITATSQTIIRRMPPGQQPPQIVQYDASSVPILQIALGSDAMSEQQLYDQGLWLVRNEVVPVPGATVPLPYGGRPRLVMIDADPVRMHAKGITAKDINDALNRQNVNLPTGSTQIGSRDYILSINNSPEKIAELGDRKSVV
;
A
#
# COMPACT_ATOMS: atom_id res chain seq x y z
N MET A 1 -37.01 29.91 -40.01
CA MET A 1 -36.07 29.69 -41.15
C MET A 1 -35.04 30.82 -41.36
N TRP A 2 -34.65 31.56 -40.30
CA TRP A 2 -33.66 32.62 -40.42
C TRP A 2 -32.23 32.12 -40.65
N ILE A 3 -31.85 30.96 -40.07
CA ILE A 3 -30.55 30.31 -40.22
C ILE A 3 -30.27 29.97 -41.69
N VAL A 4 -31.28 29.44 -42.40
CA VAL A 4 -31.15 29.11 -43.85
C VAL A 4 -30.93 30.37 -44.69
N ARG A 5 -31.62 31.47 -44.38
CA ARG A 5 -31.42 32.75 -45.08
C ARG A 5 -30.03 33.32 -44.80
N LEU A 6 -29.52 33.19 -43.54
CA LEU A 6 -28.18 33.61 -43.17
C LEU A 6 -27.11 32.76 -43.89
N ALA A 7 -27.31 31.44 -43.98
CA ALA A 7 -26.43 30.53 -44.70
C ALA A 7 -26.31 30.89 -46.18
N LEU A 8 -27.42 31.16 -46.80
CA LEU A 8 -27.45 31.53 -48.24
C LEU A 8 -26.87 32.92 -48.51
N SER A 9 -26.97 33.87 -47.55
CA SER A 9 -26.41 35.22 -47.70
C SER A 9 -24.90 35.31 -47.47
N ARG A 10 -24.30 34.32 -46.72
CA ARG A 10 -22.86 34.28 -46.43
C ARG A 10 -22.29 32.84 -46.58
N PRO A 11 -22.26 32.28 -47.80
CA PRO A 11 -21.88 30.89 -48.03
C PRO A 11 -20.47 30.58 -47.56
N TYR A 12 -19.50 31.46 -47.74
CA TYR A 12 -18.12 31.25 -47.32
C TYR A 12 -17.96 31.09 -45.80
N THR A 13 -18.73 31.83 -45.02
CA THR A 13 -18.69 31.74 -43.55
C THR A 13 -19.17 30.37 -43.10
N PHE A 14 -20.20 29.82 -43.75
CA PHE A 14 -20.71 28.49 -43.42
C PHE A 14 -19.75 27.39 -43.84
N VAL A 15 -19.08 27.55 -44.99
CA VAL A 15 -18.02 26.61 -45.43
C VAL A 15 -16.86 26.56 -44.39
N VAL A 16 -16.41 27.73 -43.92
CA VAL A 16 -15.37 27.83 -42.91
C VAL A 16 -15.80 27.16 -41.60
N VAL A 17 -17.04 27.45 -41.14
CA VAL A 17 -17.59 26.85 -39.92
C VAL A 17 -17.73 25.33 -40.07
N ALA A 18 -18.20 24.81 -41.20
CA ALA A 18 -18.30 23.39 -41.45
C ALA A 18 -16.92 22.72 -41.44
N MET A 19 -15.93 23.36 -42.08
CA MET A 19 -14.54 22.84 -42.09
C MET A 19 -13.95 22.82 -40.65
N LEU A 20 -14.24 23.87 -39.86
CA LEU A 20 -13.79 23.94 -38.45
C LEU A 20 -14.44 22.85 -37.60
N ILE A 21 -15.74 22.59 -37.79
CA ILE A 21 -16.44 21.50 -37.08
C ILE A 21 -15.82 20.13 -37.43
N VAL A 22 -15.53 19.87 -38.71
CA VAL A 22 -14.88 18.63 -39.14
C VAL A 22 -13.51 18.50 -38.50
N LEU A 23 -12.71 19.57 -38.53
CA LEU A 23 -11.35 19.56 -37.96
C LEU A 23 -11.39 19.34 -36.43
N LEU A 24 -12.26 20.08 -35.73
CA LEU A 24 -12.42 19.86 -34.27
C LEU A 24 -12.98 18.47 -33.93
N GLY A 25 -13.87 17.92 -34.77
CA GLY A 25 -14.42 16.59 -34.63
C GLY A 25 -13.32 15.52 -34.67
N VAL A 26 -12.46 15.58 -35.65
CA VAL A 26 -11.30 14.66 -35.73
C VAL A 26 -10.37 14.79 -34.53
N VAL A 27 -10.03 16.03 -34.14
CA VAL A 27 -9.18 16.28 -32.97
C VAL A 27 -9.83 15.77 -31.70
N SER A 28 -11.14 15.94 -31.54
CA SER A 28 -11.90 15.44 -30.38
C SER A 28 -11.89 13.93 -30.30
N ILE A 29 -12.09 13.23 -31.42
CA ILE A 29 -12.04 11.75 -31.46
C ILE A 29 -10.63 11.24 -31.11
N LEU A 30 -9.58 11.87 -31.61
CA LEU A 30 -8.21 11.48 -31.34
C LEU A 30 -7.79 11.71 -29.87
N ARG A 31 -8.37 12.71 -29.22
CA ARG A 31 -8.10 13.05 -27.82
C ARG A 31 -9.07 12.43 -26.82
N MET A 32 -10.08 11.73 -27.29
CA MET A 32 -11.05 11.09 -26.43
C MET A 32 -10.37 10.00 -25.57
N PRO A 33 -10.47 10.08 -24.25
CA PRO A 33 -9.94 9.03 -23.39
C PRO A 33 -10.66 7.71 -23.72
N LYS A 34 -9.88 6.65 -23.90
CA LYS A 34 -10.40 5.31 -24.17
C LYS A 34 -10.24 4.50 -22.91
N ASP A 35 -11.35 4.05 -22.34
CA ASP A 35 -11.38 3.13 -21.22
C ASP A 35 -12.18 1.87 -21.59
N ILE A 36 -11.86 0.74 -20.95
CA ILE A 36 -12.52 -0.54 -21.15
C ILE A 36 -13.87 -0.55 -20.42
N PHE A 37 -13.96 0.16 -19.29
CA PHE A 37 -15.16 0.26 -18.47
C PHE A 37 -15.56 1.72 -18.27
N PRO A 38 -16.87 2.01 -18.12
CA PRO A 38 -17.29 3.34 -17.71
C PRO A 38 -16.74 3.64 -16.30
N GLU A 39 -16.27 4.86 -16.08
CA GLU A 39 -15.85 5.32 -14.76
C GLU A 39 -16.99 5.11 -13.74
N ILE A 40 -16.79 4.14 -12.85
CA ILE A 40 -17.65 3.98 -11.69
C ILE A 40 -17.13 4.95 -10.64
N ALA A 41 -17.65 6.15 -10.64
CA ALA A 41 -17.26 7.23 -9.74
C ALA A 41 -17.77 7.01 -8.31
N GLU A 42 -17.42 5.88 -7.71
CA GLU A 42 -17.56 5.67 -6.27
C GLU A 42 -16.15 5.76 -5.63
N PRO A 43 -15.80 6.92 -5.06
CA PRO A 43 -14.52 7.06 -4.39
C PRO A 43 -14.51 6.21 -3.13
N ILE A 44 -13.58 5.25 -3.07
CA ILE A 44 -13.42 4.32 -1.96
C ILE A 44 -12.00 4.46 -1.40
N VAL A 45 -11.91 4.63 -0.08
CA VAL A 45 -10.62 4.59 0.62
C VAL A 45 -10.64 3.41 1.58
N THR A 46 -9.63 2.58 1.49
CA THR A 46 -9.45 1.41 2.36
C THR A 46 -8.38 1.70 3.40
N LEU A 47 -8.73 1.49 4.65
CA LEU A 47 -7.87 1.64 5.80
C LEU A 47 -7.55 0.24 6.35
N ILE A 48 -6.27 -0.09 6.46
CA ILE A 48 -5.83 -1.40 6.94
C ILE A 48 -5.06 -1.22 8.23
N TRP A 49 -5.65 -1.68 9.34
CA TRP A 49 -4.99 -1.75 10.63
C TRP A 49 -4.33 -3.11 10.83
N GLN A 50 -3.15 -3.12 11.43
CA GLN A 50 -2.42 -4.35 11.76
C GLN A 50 -1.92 -4.28 13.21
N TYR A 51 -2.20 -5.32 13.98
CA TYR A 51 -1.69 -5.49 15.34
C TYR A 51 -1.54 -6.99 15.62
N VAL A 52 -0.34 -7.46 15.42
CA VAL A 52 -0.03 -8.90 15.50
C VAL A 52 -0.24 -9.44 16.91
N GLY A 53 -0.88 -10.61 17.01
CA GLY A 53 -1.04 -11.33 18.28
C GLY A 53 -2.34 -11.05 19.03
N ILE A 54 -3.23 -10.20 18.52
CA ILE A 54 -4.54 -9.96 19.12
C ILE A 54 -5.63 -10.79 18.42
N PRO A 55 -6.54 -11.46 19.16
CA PRO A 55 -7.69 -12.15 18.57
C PRO A 55 -8.71 -11.16 17.98
N ALA A 56 -9.52 -11.63 17.00
CA ALA A 56 -10.42 -10.78 16.24
C ALA A 56 -11.45 -10.03 17.10
N ASP A 57 -12.02 -10.66 18.13
CA ASP A 57 -13.01 -10.06 19.04
C ASP A 57 -12.43 -8.92 19.88
N ALA A 58 -11.18 -9.07 20.33
CA ALA A 58 -10.48 -8.03 21.06
C ALA A 58 -10.04 -6.89 20.13
N PHE A 59 -9.60 -7.23 18.90
CA PHE A 59 -9.27 -6.24 17.89
C PHE A 59 -10.47 -5.39 17.51
N GLU A 60 -11.63 -6.03 17.29
CA GLU A 60 -12.88 -5.35 16.98
C GLU A 60 -13.23 -4.29 18.04
N LYS A 61 -13.21 -4.68 19.29
CA LYS A 61 -13.59 -3.78 20.40
C LYS A 61 -12.60 -2.64 20.64
N GLN A 62 -11.30 -2.90 20.49
CA GLN A 62 -10.26 -1.93 20.83
C GLN A 62 -9.85 -1.04 19.66
N VAL A 63 -9.94 -1.53 18.43
CA VAL A 63 -9.42 -0.83 17.25
C VAL A 63 -10.53 -0.52 16.25
N THR A 64 -11.33 -1.52 15.85
CA THR A 64 -12.29 -1.37 14.75
C THR A 64 -13.41 -0.41 15.10
N ILE A 65 -14.16 -0.68 16.16
CA ILE A 65 -15.31 0.13 16.57
C ILE A 65 -14.89 1.57 16.85
N PHE A 66 -13.75 1.75 17.51
CA PHE A 66 -13.23 3.08 17.80
C PHE A 66 -12.82 3.83 16.53
N SER A 67 -12.18 3.15 15.58
CA SER A 67 -11.81 3.73 14.29
C SER A 67 -13.03 4.13 13.47
N GLU A 68 -14.02 3.28 13.36
CA GLU A 68 -15.28 3.56 12.64
C GLU A 68 -16.00 4.76 13.24
N GLN A 69 -16.12 4.81 14.57
CA GLN A 69 -16.76 5.92 15.26
C GLN A 69 -16.04 7.24 15.01
N GLN A 70 -14.70 7.26 15.10
CA GLN A 70 -13.94 8.48 14.84
C GLN A 70 -13.99 8.90 13.38
N ILE A 71 -13.89 7.97 12.44
CA ILE A 71 -14.00 8.27 11.02
C ILE A 71 -15.38 8.81 10.66
N SER A 72 -16.46 8.19 11.17
CA SER A 72 -17.83 8.63 10.90
C SER A 72 -18.14 10.03 11.41
N THR A 73 -17.47 10.46 12.49
CA THR A 73 -17.69 11.78 13.10
C THR A 73 -16.78 12.87 12.54
N THR A 74 -15.57 12.51 12.07
CA THR A 74 -14.53 13.49 11.71
C THR A 74 -14.37 13.66 10.19
N VAL A 75 -14.68 12.61 9.42
CA VAL A 75 -14.52 12.60 7.98
C VAL A 75 -15.84 13.00 7.31
N SER A 76 -15.78 14.00 6.44
CA SER A 76 -16.96 14.54 5.78
C SER A 76 -17.41 13.70 4.58
N ASN A 77 -18.72 13.74 4.28
CA ASN A 77 -19.32 13.14 3.09
C ASN A 77 -19.12 11.61 2.97
N VAL A 78 -19.00 10.92 4.08
CA VAL A 78 -19.02 9.47 4.12
C VAL A 78 -20.43 8.97 3.79
N LYS A 79 -20.53 8.05 2.83
CA LYS A 79 -21.78 7.39 2.43
C LYS A 79 -22.06 6.18 3.29
N ARG A 80 -21.04 5.32 3.49
CA ARG A 80 -21.09 4.15 4.36
C ARG A 80 -19.67 3.68 4.71
N ILE A 81 -19.58 2.91 5.78
CA ILE A 81 -18.35 2.26 6.24
C ILE A 81 -18.63 0.77 6.33
N GLU A 82 -17.71 -0.03 5.83
CA GLU A 82 -17.72 -1.49 5.96
C GLU A 82 -16.39 -1.93 6.56
N SER A 83 -16.44 -2.80 7.55
CA SER A 83 -15.23 -3.33 8.17
C SER A 83 -15.21 -4.85 8.20
N HIS A 84 -14.04 -5.40 8.04
CA HIS A 84 -13.75 -6.82 8.19
C HIS A 84 -12.60 -7.00 9.15
N THR A 85 -12.89 -7.61 10.30
CA THR A 85 -11.89 -7.89 11.34
C THR A 85 -11.53 -9.37 11.34
N ILE A 86 -10.24 -9.66 11.28
CA ILE A 86 -9.66 -10.98 11.45
C ILE A 86 -8.56 -10.92 12.51
N ASN A 87 -8.00 -12.06 12.90
CA ASN A 87 -6.93 -12.09 13.90
C ASN A 87 -5.75 -11.20 13.48
N GLY A 88 -5.48 -10.18 14.27
CA GLY A 88 -4.37 -9.25 14.07
C GLY A 88 -4.49 -8.27 12.90
N LYS A 89 -5.61 -8.25 12.18
CA LYS A 89 -5.84 -7.33 11.06
C LYS A 89 -7.29 -6.88 10.97
N ASN A 90 -7.46 -5.64 10.53
CA ASN A 90 -8.76 -5.10 10.19
C ASN A 90 -8.68 -4.32 8.88
N VAL A 91 -9.68 -4.47 8.03
CA VAL A 91 -9.83 -3.76 6.76
C VAL A 91 -11.12 -2.96 6.83
N ILE A 92 -11.01 -1.65 6.85
CA ILE A 92 -12.14 -0.70 6.85
C ILE A 92 -12.23 -0.08 5.46
N ARG A 93 -13.35 -0.28 4.78
CA ARG A 93 -13.67 0.36 3.49
C ARG A 93 -14.62 1.51 3.74
N ILE A 94 -14.20 2.68 3.32
CA ILE A 94 -14.95 3.94 3.49
C ILE A 94 -15.42 4.38 2.12
N TYR A 95 -16.73 4.37 1.91
CA TYR A 95 -17.39 4.79 0.69
C TYR A 95 -17.81 6.25 0.82
N PHE A 96 -17.46 7.05 -0.16
CA PHE A 96 -17.78 8.47 -0.18
C PHE A 96 -18.90 8.80 -1.17
N GLN A 97 -19.46 10.01 -1.04
CA GLN A 97 -20.38 10.53 -2.04
C GLN A 97 -19.65 10.77 -3.37
N PRO A 98 -20.30 10.58 -4.53
CA PRO A 98 -19.67 10.71 -5.85
C PRO A 98 -19.00 12.05 -6.14
N SER A 99 -19.44 13.12 -5.44
CA SER A 99 -18.91 14.48 -5.61
C SER A 99 -17.61 14.73 -4.84
N VAL A 100 -17.13 13.78 -4.06
CA VAL A 100 -15.95 13.97 -3.19
C VAL A 100 -14.67 13.74 -3.98
N ARG A 101 -13.72 14.66 -3.82
CA ARG A 101 -12.36 14.47 -4.32
C ARG A 101 -11.62 13.49 -3.42
N ILE A 102 -11.14 12.42 -4.02
CA ILE A 102 -10.47 11.31 -3.28
C ILE A 102 -9.23 11.79 -2.52
N ASP A 103 -8.48 12.74 -3.08
CA ASP A 103 -7.29 13.31 -2.43
C ASP A 103 -7.63 14.01 -1.11
N GLN A 104 -8.75 14.71 -1.07
CA GLN A 104 -9.24 15.38 0.13
C GLN A 104 -9.70 14.35 1.18
N ALA A 105 -10.39 13.30 0.74
CA ALA A 105 -10.83 12.22 1.60
C ALA A 105 -9.63 11.49 2.26
N VAL A 106 -8.61 11.17 1.48
CA VAL A 106 -7.38 10.54 1.97
C VAL A 106 -6.67 11.44 2.99
N SER A 107 -6.59 12.75 2.72
CA SER A 107 -5.96 13.70 3.65
C SER A 107 -6.70 13.75 4.99
N GLN A 108 -8.05 13.79 4.98
CA GLN A 108 -8.87 13.77 6.19
C GLN A 108 -8.71 12.45 6.96
N ILE A 109 -8.75 11.31 6.27
CA ILE A 109 -8.55 10.00 6.89
C ILE A 109 -7.17 9.88 7.52
N THR A 110 -6.13 10.37 6.83
CA THR A 110 -4.76 10.35 7.34
C THR A 110 -4.64 11.17 8.64
N ALA A 111 -5.15 12.40 8.64
CA ALA A 111 -5.14 13.27 9.82
C ALA A 111 -5.92 12.64 10.99
N THR A 112 -7.11 12.09 10.70
CA THR A 112 -7.93 11.39 11.70
C THR A 112 -7.22 10.17 12.26
N SER A 113 -6.59 9.36 11.42
CA SER A 113 -5.86 8.14 11.80
C SER A 113 -4.69 8.45 12.74
N GLN A 114 -3.96 9.53 12.50
CA GLN A 114 -2.87 9.98 13.38
C GLN A 114 -3.37 10.42 14.77
N THR A 115 -4.58 10.96 14.84
CA THR A 115 -5.21 11.32 16.10
C THR A 115 -5.70 10.08 16.84
N ILE A 116 -6.28 9.14 16.13
CA ILE A 116 -6.81 7.88 16.67
C ILE A 116 -5.70 7.04 17.30
N ILE A 117 -4.54 6.93 16.66
CA ILE A 117 -3.45 6.05 17.10
C ILE A 117 -2.97 6.36 18.54
N ARG A 118 -3.08 7.62 18.97
CA ARG A 118 -2.71 8.03 20.33
C ARG A 118 -3.61 7.44 21.42
N ARG A 119 -4.80 6.95 21.05
CA ARG A 119 -5.78 6.36 21.97
C ARG A 119 -5.89 4.84 21.80
N MET A 120 -5.12 4.27 20.88
CA MET A 120 -5.07 2.83 20.62
C MET A 120 -4.12 2.10 21.57
N PRO A 121 -4.19 0.77 21.66
CA PRO A 121 -3.27 -0.01 22.46
C PRO A 121 -1.81 0.29 22.15
N PRO A 122 -0.92 0.25 23.16
CA PRO A 122 0.50 0.51 22.98
C PRO A 122 1.13 -0.45 21.95
N GLY A 123 1.92 0.08 21.01
CA GLY A 123 2.53 -0.72 19.94
C GLY A 123 1.70 -0.84 18.67
N GLN A 124 0.49 -0.25 18.62
CA GLN A 124 -0.29 -0.16 17.40
C GLN A 124 0.44 0.68 16.35
N GLN A 125 0.65 0.10 15.17
CA GLN A 125 1.25 0.82 14.05
C GLN A 125 0.23 1.69 13.32
N PRO A 126 0.68 2.77 12.65
CA PRO A 126 -0.17 3.55 11.77
C PRO A 126 -0.83 2.67 10.71
N PRO A 127 -2.08 2.95 10.35
CA PRO A 127 -2.76 2.15 9.34
C PRO A 127 -2.20 2.42 7.95
N GLN A 128 -2.24 1.41 7.11
CA GLN A 128 -2.01 1.57 5.69
C GLN A 128 -3.29 2.10 5.03
N ILE A 129 -3.17 3.23 4.33
CA ILE A 129 -4.26 3.86 3.59
C ILE A 129 -4.08 3.54 2.11
N VAL A 130 -5.08 2.89 1.52
CA VAL A 130 -5.07 2.49 0.11
C VAL A 130 -6.29 3.09 -0.56
N GLN A 131 -6.06 3.80 -1.66
CA GLN A 131 -7.13 4.22 -2.55
C GLN A 131 -7.53 3.01 -3.40
N TYR A 132 -8.81 2.74 -3.47
CA TYR A 132 -9.37 1.72 -4.35
C TYR A 132 -10.17 2.40 -5.44
N ASP A 133 -9.79 2.14 -6.66
CA ASP A 133 -10.54 2.54 -7.85
C ASP A 133 -11.22 1.29 -8.42
N ALA A 134 -12.54 1.30 -8.44
CA ALA A 134 -13.34 0.18 -8.95
C ALA A 134 -13.17 0.00 -10.48
N SER A 135 -12.69 1.03 -11.17
CA SER A 135 -12.40 0.98 -12.61
C SER A 135 -11.01 0.40 -12.92
N SER A 136 -10.12 0.29 -11.91
CA SER A 136 -8.78 -0.28 -12.07
C SER A 136 -8.83 -1.80 -12.20
N VAL A 137 -9.13 -2.26 -13.41
CA VAL A 137 -9.07 -3.69 -13.74
C VAL A 137 -7.68 -4.05 -14.24
N PRO A 138 -7.10 -5.19 -13.80
CA PRO A 138 -5.82 -5.65 -14.33
C PRO A 138 -5.89 -5.86 -15.84
N ILE A 139 -5.11 -5.09 -16.60
CA ILE A 139 -5.04 -5.22 -18.07
C ILE A 139 -4.04 -6.28 -18.52
N LEU A 140 -3.11 -6.65 -17.63
CA LEU A 140 -2.08 -7.64 -17.90
C LEU A 140 -1.83 -8.47 -16.64
N GLN A 141 -1.78 -9.77 -16.79
CA GLN A 141 -1.37 -10.71 -15.75
C GLN A 141 -0.14 -11.48 -16.21
N ILE A 142 0.93 -11.39 -15.45
CA ILE A 142 2.20 -12.06 -15.73
C ILE A 142 2.33 -13.20 -14.72
N ALA A 143 2.34 -14.44 -15.20
CA ALA A 143 2.62 -15.62 -14.38
C ALA A 143 4.11 -15.96 -14.44
N LEU A 144 4.72 -16.16 -13.27
CA LEU A 144 6.11 -16.60 -13.15
C LEU A 144 6.10 -18.07 -12.73
N GLY A 145 6.80 -18.91 -13.47
CA GLY A 145 6.98 -20.33 -13.19
C GLY A 145 8.39 -20.80 -13.50
N SER A 146 8.91 -21.74 -12.73
CA SER A 146 10.21 -22.35 -12.96
C SER A 146 10.27 -23.73 -12.32
N ASP A 147 10.86 -24.68 -13.01
CA ASP A 147 11.13 -26.03 -12.47
C ASP A 147 12.42 -26.07 -11.63
N ALA A 148 13.27 -25.05 -11.75
CA ALA A 148 14.58 -24.98 -11.09
C ALA A 148 14.61 -24.07 -9.86
N MET A 149 13.65 -23.16 -9.70
CA MET A 149 13.60 -22.18 -8.61
C MET A 149 12.53 -22.54 -7.59
N SER A 150 12.81 -22.27 -6.30
CA SER A 150 11.81 -22.41 -5.25
C SER A 150 10.74 -21.29 -5.33
N GLU A 151 9.58 -21.50 -4.71
CA GLU A 151 8.51 -20.49 -4.64
C GLU A 151 9.02 -19.16 -4.02
N GLN A 152 9.93 -19.23 -3.05
CA GLN A 152 10.54 -18.03 -2.42
C GLN A 152 11.42 -17.27 -3.41
N GLN A 153 12.22 -17.99 -4.20
CA GLN A 153 13.05 -17.37 -5.23
C GLN A 153 12.22 -16.74 -6.35
N LEU A 154 11.14 -17.40 -6.76
CA LEU A 154 10.20 -16.85 -7.75
C LEU A 154 9.51 -15.59 -7.23
N TYR A 155 9.10 -15.59 -5.95
CA TYR A 155 8.53 -14.40 -5.33
C TYR A 155 9.53 -13.24 -5.30
N ASP A 156 10.79 -13.51 -4.92
CA ASP A 156 11.86 -12.51 -4.92
C ASP A 156 12.12 -11.96 -6.34
N GLN A 157 12.11 -12.82 -7.37
CA GLN A 157 12.25 -12.40 -8.77
C GLN A 157 11.07 -11.53 -9.22
N GLY A 158 9.85 -11.89 -8.86
CA GLY A 158 8.66 -11.09 -9.14
C GLY A 158 8.70 -9.70 -8.48
N LEU A 159 9.19 -9.65 -7.24
CA LEU A 159 9.24 -8.43 -6.46
C LEU A 159 10.38 -7.50 -6.90
N TRP A 160 11.59 -8.03 -7.05
CA TRP A 160 12.79 -7.23 -7.25
C TRP A 160 13.17 -7.02 -8.71
N LEU A 161 12.90 -7.99 -9.58
CA LEU A 161 13.23 -7.89 -10.98
C LEU A 161 12.03 -7.41 -11.80
N VAL A 162 10.98 -8.23 -11.90
CA VAL A 162 9.85 -7.96 -12.81
C VAL A 162 9.13 -6.67 -12.42
N ARG A 163 8.82 -6.49 -11.15
CA ARG A 163 8.13 -5.28 -10.67
C ARG A 163 8.96 -4.02 -10.95
N ASN A 164 10.26 -4.04 -10.69
CA ASN A 164 11.11 -2.88 -10.87
C ASN A 164 11.31 -2.49 -12.35
N GLU A 165 11.22 -3.44 -13.27
CA GLU A 165 11.26 -3.16 -14.70
C GLU A 165 9.94 -2.57 -15.23
N VAL A 166 8.80 -2.92 -14.61
CA VAL A 166 7.48 -2.45 -15.08
C VAL A 166 7.06 -1.13 -14.42
N VAL A 167 7.44 -0.88 -13.17
CA VAL A 167 7.08 0.35 -12.42
C VAL A 167 7.45 1.64 -13.16
N PRO A 168 8.59 1.77 -13.85
CA PRO A 168 8.95 2.99 -14.57
C PRO A 168 8.09 3.30 -15.80
N VAL A 169 7.25 2.37 -16.25
CA VAL A 169 6.40 2.59 -17.44
C VAL A 169 5.31 3.62 -17.08
N PRO A 170 5.24 4.74 -17.82
CA PRO A 170 4.25 5.79 -17.53
C PRO A 170 2.81 5.27 -17.59
N GLY A 171 2.05 5.52 -16.54
CA GLY A 171 0.65 5.07 -16.41
C GLY A 171 0.47 3.64 -15.94
N ALA A 172 1.55 2.88 -15.70
CA ALA A 172 1.47 1.54 -15.15
C ALA A 172 1.36 1.59 -13.61
N THR A 173 0.36 0.90 -13.06
CA THR A 173 0.24 0.63 -11.64
C THR A 173 0.54 -0.84 -11.39
N VAL A 174 1.63 -1.12 -10.70
CA VAL A 174 2.11 -2.48 -10.48
C VAL A 174 1.93 -2.85 -9.00
N PRO A 175 0.98 -3.74 -8.67
CA PRO A 175 0.81 -4.24 -7.31
C PRO A 175 2.01 -5.11 -6.88
N LEU A 176 2.01 -5.50 -5.60
CA LEU A 176 2.91 -6.55 -5.13
C LEU A 176 2.55 -7.89 -5.78
N PRO A 177 3.53 -8.80 -5.96
CA PRO A 177 3.25 -10.14 -6.49
C PRO A 177 2.18 -10.84 -5.66
N TYR A 178 1.21 -11.44 -6.34
CA TYR A 178 0.17 -12.23 -5.73
C TYR A 178 0.53 -13.72 -5.82
N GLY A 179 0.42 -14.44 -4.71
CA GLY A 179 0.87 -15.82 -4.63
C GLY A 179 2.36 -15.95 -4.29
N GLY A 180 2.87 -17.18 -4.30
CA GLY A 180 4.22 -17.48 -3.84
C GLY A 180 4.37 -17.37 -2.32
N ARG A 181 5.60 -17.56 -1.83
CA ARG A 181 5.93 -17.45 -0.41
C ARG A 181 7.04 -16.43 -0.19
N PRO A 182 6.75 -15.31 0.51
CA PRO A 182 7.80 -14.39 0.90
C PRO A 182 8.81 -15.10 1.80
N ARG A 183 10.06 -14.71 1.70
CA ARG A 183 11.13 -15.27 2.54
C ARG A 183 10.94 -14.78 3.98
N LEU A 184 10.76 -15.72 4.89
CA LEU A 184 10.59 -15.49 6.33
C LEU A 184 11.56 -16.37 7.10
N VAL A 185 12.11 -15.84 8.17
CA VAL A 185 12.84 -16.61 9.17
C VAL A 185 11.92 -16.83 10.35
N MET A 186 11.50 -18.08 10.55
CA MET A 186 10.68 -18.48 11.69
C MET A 186 11.56 -18.92 12.83
N ILE A 187 11.28 -18.45 14.02
CA ILE A 187 11.98 -18.84 15.26
C ILE A 187 10.97 -19.54 16.16
N ASP A 188 11.08 -20.85 16.24
CA ASP A 188 10.23 -21.67 17.08
C ASP A 188 10.90 -21.85 18.44
N ALA A 189 10.29 -21.29 19.47
CA ALA A 189 10.76 -21.38 20.84
C ALA A 189 10.12 -22.56 21.56
N ASP A 190 10.94 -23.43 22.18
CA ASP A 190 10.49 -24.55 22.97
C ASP A 190 10.07 -24.10 24.39
N PRO A 191 8.76 -24.17 24.74
CA PRO A 191 8.26 -23.67 26.01
C PRO A 191 8.90 -24.39 27.24
N VAL A 192 9.22 -25.67 27.11
CA VAL A 192 9.81 -26.46 28.21
C VAL A 192 11.22 -25.99 28.49
N ARG A 193 12.02 -25.80 27.45
CA ARG A 193 13.36 -25.23 27.56
C ARG A 193 13.40 -23.81 28.06
N MET A 194 12.43 -22.98 27.59
CA MET A 194 12.29 -21.60 28.08
C MET A 194 12.01 -21.58 29.59
N HIS A 195 11.05 -22.36 30.03
CA HIS A 195 10.72 -22.45 31.46
C HIS A 195 11.89 -22.98 32.30
N ALA A 196 12.60 -24.01 31.83
CA ALA A 196 13.79 -24.56 32.52
C ALA A 196 14.92 -23.54 32.66
N LYS A 197 15.02 -22.56 31.76
CA LYS A 197 16.02 -21.49 31.79
C LYS A 197 15.51 -20.18 32.36
N GLY A 198 14.25 -20.10 32.78
CA GLY A 198 13.61 -18.86 33.29
C GLY A 198 13.49 -17.76 32.26
N ILE A 199 13.43 -18.11 30.96
CA ILE A 199 13.39 -17.16 29.84
C ILE A 199 11.94 -17.02 29.35
N THR A 200 11.50 -15.81 29.11
CA THR A 200 10.19 -15.50 28.54
C THR A 200 10.28 -15.28 27.03
N ALA A 201 9.15 -15.37 26.33
CA ALA A 201 9.07 -15.03 24.90
C ALA A 201 9.48 -13.57 24.62
N LYS A 202 9.24 -12.69 25.60
CA LYS A 202 9.66 -11.30 25.53
C LYS A 202 11.18 -11.17 25.52
N ASP A 203 11.87 -11.92 26.35
CA ASP A 203 13.34 -11.89 26.44
C ASP A 203 13.98 -12.32 25.12
N ILE A 204 13.40 -13.33 24.45
CA ILE A 204 13.84 -13.75 23.11
C ILE A 204 13.63 -12.64 22.10
N ASN A 205 12.46 -12.01 22.09
CA ASN A 205 12.17 -10.91 21.18
C ASN A 205 13.06 -9.70 21.41
N ASP A 206 13.31 -9.33 22.65
CA ASP A 206 14.18 -8.22 23.03
C ASP A 206 15.65 -8.52 22.67
N ALA A 207 16.10 -9.76 22.81
CA ALA A 207 17.43 -10.19 22.40
C ALA A 207 17.60 -10.11 20.87
N LEU A 208 16.62 -10.59 20.11
CA LEU A 208 16.62 -10.51 18.64
C LEU A 208 16.64 -9.07 18.16
N ASN A 209 15.81 -8.21 18.73
CA ASN A 209 15.75 -6.81 18.36
C ASN A 209 17.05 -6.06 18.67
N ARG A 210 17.72 -6.38 19.77
CA ARG A 210 19.02 -5.79 20.12
C ARG A 210 20.17 -6.29 19.26
N GLN A 211 20.11 -7.52 18.80
CA GLN A 211 21.19 -8.16 18.03
C GLN A 211 21.04 -8.04 16.53
N ASN A 212 19.82 -7.73 16.02
CA ASN A 212 19.56 -7.57 14.61
C ASN A 212 19.47 -6.08 14.26
N VAL A 213 20.55 -5.36 14.53
CA VAL A 213 20.60 -3.90 14.31
C VAL A 213 21.82 -3.56 13.47
N ASN A 214 21.61 -2.76 12.44
CA ASN A 214 22.65 -2.11 11.66
C ASN A 214 22.65 -0.62 12.01
N LEU A 215 23.66 -0.19 12.80
CA LEU A 215 23.78 1.19 13.27
C LEU A 215 24.88 1.89 12.48
N PRO A 216 24.56 2.95 11.72
CA PRO A 216 25.57 3.84 11.21
C PRO A 216 26.18 4.62 12.38
N THR A 217 27.49 4.44 12.61
CA THR A 217 28.22 5.08 13.73
C THR A 217 28.96 6.35 13.32
N GLY A 218 28.83 6.77 12.06
CA GLY A 218 29.47 7.95 11.53
C GLY A 218 30.60 7.65 10.54
N SER A 219 31.48 8.62 10.34
CA SER A 219 32.65 8.48 9.48
C SER A 219 33.90 8.92 10.22
N THR A 220 35.03 8.32 9.85
CA THR A 220 36.36 8.76 10.34
C THR A 220 37.26 9.00 9.16
N GLN A 221 38.08 10.07 9.26
CA GLN A 221 39.05 10.39 8.25
C GLN A 221 40.41 9.75 8.60
N ILE A 222 40.95 8.94 7.71
CA ILE A 222 42.25 8.34 7.83
C ILE A 222 43.09 8.79 6.62
N GLY A 223 44.00 9.72 6.87
CA GLY A 223 44.76 10.37 5.79
C GLY A 223 43.87 11.25 4.92
N SER A 224 43.82 10.96 3.61
CA SER A 224 42.98 11.69 2.63
C SER A 224 41.67 11.00 2.30
N ARG A 225 41.29 9.93 3.01
CA ARG A 225 40.09 9.13 2.74
C ARG A 225 39.15 9.14 3.95
N ASP A 226 37.85 9.31 3.65
CA ASP A 226 36.77 9.15 4.63
C ASP A 226 36.27 7.71 4.62
N TYR A 227 36.25 7.09 5.80
CA TYR A 227 35.72 5.75 6.01
C TYR A 227 34.41 5.84 6.76
N ILE A 228 33.36 5.25 6.20
CA ILE A 228 32.08 5.11 6.86
C ILE A 228 32.18 3.96 7.86
N LEU A 229 31.86 4.27 9.12
CA LEU A 229 31.82 3.28 10.19
C LEU A 229 30.37 2.82 10.39
N SER A 230 30.15 1.52 10.32
CA SER A 230 28.86 0.91 10.64
C SER A 230 29.06 -0.30 11.52
N ILE A 231 28.22 -0.45 12.54
CA ILE A 231 28.15 -1.67 13.35
C ILE A 231 27.01 -2.49 12.78
N ASN A 232 27.33 -3.56 12.07
CA ASN A 232 26.36 -4.49 11.56
C ASN A 232 26.36 -5.74 12.41
N ASN A 233 25.35 -5.88 13.27
CA ASN A 233 25.12 -7.07 14.09
C ASN A 233 24.09 -8.04 13.45
N SER A 234 23.57 -7.71 12.26
CA SER A 234 22.63 -8.59 11.57
C SER A 234 23.32 -9.86 11.13
N PRO A 235 22.69 -11.03 11.31
CA PRO A 235 23.26 -12.30 10.88
C PRO A 235 23.26 -12.39 9.34
N GLU A 236 24.36 -12.80 8.76
CA GLU A 236 24.45 -13.06 7.33
C GLU A 236 23.84 -14.40 6.94
N LYS A 237 23.87 -15.37 7.86
CA LYS A 237 23.34 -16.73 7.66
C LYS A 237 22.33 -17.08 8.75
N ILE A 238 21.29 -17.83 8.36
CA ILE A 238 20.26 -18.31 9.29
C ILE A 238 20.85 -19.16 10.43
N ALA A 239 21.90 -19.93 10.14
CA ALA A 239 22.60 -20.77 11.14
C ALA A 239 23.20 -19.93 12.28
N GLU A 240 23.61 -18.70 12.03
CA GLU A 240 24.18 -17.81 13.05
C GLU A 240 23.15 -17.35 14.09
N LEU A 241 21.85 -17.37 13.74
CA LEU A 241 20.77 -17.08 14.69
C LEU A 241 20.65 -18.16 15.77
N GLY A 242 20.93 -19.43 15.44
CA GLY A 242 20.87 -20.55 16.38
C GLY A 242 22.10 -20.64 17.32
N ASP A 243 23.25 -20.10 16.91
CA ASP A 243 24.50 -20.16 17.66
C ASP A 243 24.76 -18.91 18.52
N ARG A 244 23.88 -17.90 18.42
CA ARG A 244 24.04 -16.67 19.23
C ARG A 244 23.75 -16.95 20.70
N LYS A 245 24.82 -17.02 21.47
CA LYS A 245 24.75 -17.02 22.93
C LYS A 245 24.12 -15.72 23.38
N SER A 246 22.93 -15.80 23.99
CA SER A 246 22.41 -14.68 24.76
C SER A 246 23.45 -14.35 25.83
N VAL A 247 24.09 -13.21 25.72
CA VAL A 247 24.91 -12.67 26.80
C VAL A 247 23.93 -12.31 27.91
N VAL A 248 23.80 -13.17 28.88
CA VAL A 248 23.20 -12.89 30.18
C VAL A 248 24.26 -12.24 31.04
#